data_8bea35c472237ee6f483ec96ad5870c3
#
_entry.id   8bea35c472237ee6f483ec96ad5870c3
#
_cell.length_a   1.000
_cell.length_b   1.000
_cell.length_c   1.000
_cell.angle_alpha   90.00
_cell.angle_beta   90.00
_cell.angle_gamma   90.00
#
_symmetry.space_group_name_H-M   'P 1'
#
loop_
_entity.id
_entity.type
_entity.pdbx_description
1 polymer ?
#
loop_
_entity_poly.entity_id
_entity_poly.type
_entity_poly.pdbx_seq_one_letter_code
_entity_poly.pdbx_strand_id
1 'polypeptide(L)'
;MFQRKYRRYEEIQNIPDRLRWLRHSKGLTQEEAAVIAGVSRDVYIHAETGVTQYIPLKLAQNLSAHYKVPLTDLMDEFNQFCLDGQVQRITAYRKKLCMEKKPFCRFTGIPQSSLREWESGRKAISYQCWEMYFKGRA
;
A
#
# COMPACT_ATOMS: atom_id res chain seq x y z
N MET A 1 6.82 26.38 -7.32
CA MET A 1 7.46 25.13 -7.69
C MET A 1 7.33 24.12 -6.57
N PHE A 2 7.37 22.83 -6.91
CA PHE A 2 7.19 21.75 -5.95
C PHE A 2 8.15 21.84 -4.77
N GLN A 3 9.44 22.06 -5.02
CA GLN A 3 10.45 22.14 -3.97
C GLN A 3 10.28 23.33 -3.02
N ARG A 4 9.48 24.32 -3.39
CA ARG A 4 9.19 25.45 -2.50
C ARG A 4 8.12 25.12 -1.46
N LYS A 5 7.29 24.09 -1.71
CA LYS A 5 6.25 23.67 -0.78
C LYS A 5 6.86 23.05 0.49
N TYR A 6 7.96 22.37 0.35
CA TYR A 6 8.65 21.69 1.46
C TYR A 6 10.11 22.11 1.49
N ARG A 7 10.61 22.43 2.67
CA ARG A 7 12.03 22.74 2.88
C ARG A 7 12.86 21.47 3.04
N ARG A 8 12.28 20.42 3.66
CA ARG A 8 12.96 19.17 3.92
C ARG A 8 12.03 18.00 3.64
N TYR A 9 12.64 16.89 3.25
CA TYR A 9 11.90 15.67 2.96
C TYR A 9 11.03 15.22 4.13
N GLU A 10 11.52 15.37 5.36
CA GLU A 10 10.82 14.93 6.58
C GLU A 10 9.51 15.67 6.82
N GLU A 11 9.31 16.82 6.18
CA GLU A 11 8.06 17.58 6.30
C GLU A 11 6.92 16.98 5.47
N ILE A 12 7.25 16.09 4.53
CA ILE A 12 6.26 15.55 3.59
C ILE A 12 5.46 14.44 4.25
N GLN A 13 4.12 14.54 4.18
CA GLN A 13 3.22 13.63 4.87
C GLN A 13 2.55 12.61 3.94
N ASN A 14 2.70 12.74 2.63
CA ASN A 14 2.03 11.85 1.68
C ASN A 14 3.02 11.24 0.69
N ILE A 15 2.68 10.06 0.18
CA ILE A 15 3.56 9.30 -0.69
C ILE A 15 3.77 9.99 -2.05
N PRO A 16 2.73 10.51 -2.74
CA PRO A 16 2.96 11.18 -4.02
C PRO A 16 4.00 12.29 -3.95
N ASP A 17 3.92 13.15 -2.94
CA ASP A 17 4.88 14.24 -2.78
C ASP A 17 6.27 13.73 -2.41
N ARG A 18 6.37 12.64 -1.62
CA ARG A 18 7.67 12.02 -1.32
C ARG A 18 8.32 11.48 -2.58
N LEU A 19 7.56 10.81 -3.44
CA LEU A 19 8.08 10.31 -4.71
C LEU A 19 8.61 11.44 -5.58
N ARG A 20 7.85 12.53 -5.68
CA ARG A 20 8.24 13.68 -6.48
C ARG A 20 9.49 14.35 -5.92
N TRP A 21 9.56 14.54 -4.61
CA TRP A 21 10.72 15.11 -3.94
C TRP A 21 11.98 14.29 -4.22
N LEU A 22 11.88 12.98 -4.01
CA LEU A 22 13.04 12.08 -4.18
C LEU A 22 13.51 12.06 -5.63
N ARG A 23 12.57 12.03 -6.57
CA ARG A 23 12.89 12.06 -7.99
C ARG A 23 13.64 13.34 -8.37
N HIS A 24 13.12 14.49 -7.95
CA HIS A 24 13.75 15.78 -8.23
C HIS A 24 15.12 15.90 -7.57
N SER A 25 15.27 15.37 -6.37
CA SER A 25 16.54 15.43 -5.65
C SER A 25 17.67 14.67 -6.37
N LYS A 26 17.32 13.67 -7.19
CA LYS A 26 18.25 12.89 -7.96
C LYS A 26 18.32 13.33 -9.44
N GLY A 27 17.57 14.36 -9.81
CA GLY A 27 17.55 14.84 -11.19
C GLY A 27 16.97 13.84 -12.18
N LEU A 28 16.07 12.97 -11.75
CA LEU A 28 15.48 11.94 -12.59
C LEU A 28 14.22 12.42 -13.28
N THR A 29 14.01 11.95 -14.52
CA THR A 29 12.71 12.10 -15.19
C THR A 29 11.74 11.06 -14.64
N GLN A 30 10.44 11.25 -14.89
CA GLN A 30 9.42 10.26 -14.50
C GLN A 30 9.68 8.91 -15.17
N GLU A 31 10.12 8.91 -16.42
CA GLU A 31 10.46 7.68 -17.14
C GLU A 31 11.62 6.95 -16.50
N GLU A 32 12.67 7.68 -16.14
CA GLU A 32 13.82 7.08 -15.46
C GLU A 32 13.44 6.49 -14.12
N ALA A 33 12.61 7.20 -13.35
CA ALA A 33 12.13 6.70 -12.07
C ALA A 33 11.27 5.45 -12.24
N ALA A 34 10.45 5.39 -13.30
CA ALA A 34 9.64 4.23 -13.59
C ALA A 34 10.50 3.00 -13.87
N VAL A 35 11.57 3.17 -14.63
CA VAL A 35 12.51 2.07 -14.92
C VAL A 35 13.14 1.55 -13.63
N ILE A 36 13.59 2.44 -12.76
CA ILE A 36 14.17 2.04 -11.47
C ILE A 36 13.14 1.33 -10.61
N ALA A 37 11.90 1.82 -10.62
CA ALA A 37 10.81 1.22 -9.85
C ALA A 37 10.34 -0.12 -10.42
N GLY A 38 10.71 -0.43 -11.67
CA GLY A 38 10.30 -1.67 -12.33
C GLY A 38 8.85 -1.69 -12.74
N VAL A 39 8.27 -0.53 -13.03
CA VAL A 39 6.87 -0.37 -13.46
C VAL A 39 6.81 0.44 -14.75
N SER A 40 5.65 0.47 -15.39
CA SER A 40 5.46 1.31 -16.57
C SER A 40 5.47 2.79 -16.20
N ARG A 41 5.73 3.63 -17.19
CA ARG A 41 5.69 5.08 -16.99
C ARG A 41 4.35 5.55 -16.46
N ASP A 42 3.25 5.03 -17.01
CA ASP A 42 1.90 5.40 -16.58
C ASP A 42 1.63 5.02 -15.13
N VAL A 43 2.04 3.82 -14.72
CA VAL A 43 1.91 3.36 -13.33
C VAL A 43 2.68 4.29 -12.40
N TYR A 44 3.91 4.67 -12.78
CA TYR A 44 4.70 5.57 -11.95
C TYR A 44 4.04 6.96 -11.85
N ILE A 45 3.59 7.51 -12.99
CA ILE A 45 2.95 8.84 -13.01
C ILE A 45 1.71 8.83 -12.12
N HIS A 46 0.90 7.79 -12.18
CA HIS A 46 -0.29 7.67 -11.33
C HIS A 46 0.08 7.65 -9.85
N ALA A 47 1.16 6.97 -9.49
CA ALA A 47 1.63 6.96 -8.10
C ALA A 47 2.09 8.35 -7.66
N GLU A 48 2.84 9.07 -8.51
CA GLU A 48 3.38 10.38 -8.17
C GLU A 48 2.30 11.46 -8.13
N THR A 49 1.24 11.30 -8.90
CA THR A 49 0.13 12.27 -8.93
C THR A 49 -1.00 11.94 -7.96
N GLY A 50 -0.95 10.77 -7.35
CA GLY A 50 -1.94 10.37 -6.35
C GLY A 50 -3.25 9.85 -6.91
N VAL A 51 -3.33 9.53 -8.22
CA VAL A 51 -4.57 9.01 -8.82
C VAL A 51 -4.69 7.50 -8.69
N THR A 52 -3.66 6.80 -8.25
CA THR A 52 -3.74 5.36 -8.03
C THR A 52 -4.47 5.04 -6.72
N GLN A 53 -5.16 3.90 -6.68
CA GLN A 53 -5.85 3.46 -5.46
C GLN A 53 -4.87 3.00 -4.38
N TYR A 54 -3.76 2.41 -4.80
CA TYR A 54 -2.71 1.97 -3.88
C TYR A 54 -1.38 1.99 -4.62
N ILE A 55 -0.29 2.10 -3.85
CA ILE A 55 1.05 2.11 -4.42
C ILE A 55 1.47 0.66 -4.69
N PRO A 56 1.95 0.32 -5.90
CA PRO A 56 2.48 -1.03 -6.12
C PRO A 56 3.63 -1.32 -5.17
N LEU A 57 3.60 -2.45 -4.48
CA LEU A 57 4.62 -2.80 -3.51
C LEU A 57 6.01 -2.85 -4.15
N LYS A 58 6.10 -3.36 -5.37
CA LYS A 58 7.35 -3.40 -6.13
C LYS A 58 7.96 -2.01 -6.32
N LEU A 59 7.12 -1.03 -6.64
CA LEU A 59 7.55 0.37 -6.78
C LEU A 59 8.13 0.88 -5.47
N ALA A 60 7.42 0.67 -4.37
CA ALA A 60 7.86 1.11 -3.06
C ALA A 60 9.18 0.46 -2.67
N GLN A 61 9.30 -0.85 -2.87
CA GLN A 61 10.51 -1.59 -2.51
C GLN A 61 11.72 -1.14 -3.33
N ASN A 62 11.55 -1.03 -4.64
CA ASN A 62 12.65 -0.66 -5.52
C ASN A 62 13.11 0.78 -5.29
N LEU A 63 12.18 1.70 -5.13
CA LEU A 63 12.53 3.10 -4.92
C LEU A 63 13.06 3.38 -3.52
N SER A 64 12.54 2.71 -2.49
CA SER A 64 13.10 2.87 -1.15
C SER A 64 14.55 2.41 -1.08
N ALA A 65 14.87 1.31 -1.76
CA ALA A 65 16.25 0.83 -1.84
C ALA A 65 17.14 1.80 -2.63
N HIS A 66 16.64 2.30 -3.75
CA HIS A 66 17.42 3.22 -4.60
C HIS A 66 17.68 4.56 -3.92
N TYR A 67 16.65 5.12 -3.28
CA TYR A 67 16.77 6.43 -2.62
C TYR A 67 17.30 6.32 -1.19
N LYS A 68 17.46 5.11 -0.68
CA LYS A 68 17.94 4.85 0.69
C LYS A 68 17.05 5.51 1.75
N VAL A 69 15.74 5.36 1.57
CA VAL A 69 14.74 5.79 2.55
C VAL A 69 14.01 4.57 3.10
N PRO A 70 13.40 4.68 4.29
CA PRO A 70 12.65 3.56 4.85
C PRO A 70 11.52 3.13 3.91
N LEU A 71 11.31 1.82 3.79
CA LEU A 71 10.22 1.30 2.97
C LEU A 71 8.87 1.86 3.40
N THR A 72 8.67 2.04 4.71
CA THR A 72 7.43 2.59 5.26
C THR A 72 7.10 3.99 4.75
N ASP A 73 8.10 4.75 4.28
CA ASP A 73 7.86 6.08 3.73
C ASP A 73 7.07 6.02 2.42
N LEU A 74 7.21 4.92 1.67
CA LEU A 74 6.63 4.78 0.33
C LEU A 74 5.54 3.71 0.25
N MET A 75 5.22 3.04 1.36
CA MET A 75 4.16 2.04 1.43
C MET A 75 2.88 2.65 1.97
N ASP A 76 1.75 2.28 1.35
CA ASP A 76 0.45 2.62 1.89
C ASP A 76 -0.05 1.54 2.87
N GLU A 77 -1.22 1.77 3.44
CA GLU A 77 -1.81 0.87 4.44
C GLU A 77 -2.10 -0.52 3.86
N PHE A 78 -2.55 -0.58 2.61
CA PHE A 78 -2.82 -1.86 1.96
C PHE A 78 -1.55 -2.68 1.78
N ASN A 79 -0.46 -2.03 1.35
CA ASN A 79 0.83 -2.70 1.20
C ASN A 79 1.33 -3.23 2.55
N GLN A 80 1.16 -2.46 3.60
CA GLN A 80 1.55 -2.91 4.94
C GLN A 80 0.73 -4.13 5.36
N PHE A 81 -0.56 -4.11 5.08
CA PHE A 81 -1.44 -5.26 5.35
C PHE A 81 -0.96 -6.52 4.60
N CYS A 82 -0.66 -6.38 3.32
CA CYS A 82 -0.17 -7.51 2.53
C CYS A 82 1.19 -8.01 3.00
N LEU A 83 2.09 -7.09 3.34
CA LEU A 83 3.43 -7.43 3.78
C LEU A 83 3.41 -8.13 5.14
N ASP A 84 2.55 -7.71 6.05
CA ASP A 84 2.36 -8.34 7.36
C ASP A 84 1.75 -9.74 7.22
N GLY A 85 1.10 -10.01 6.09
CA GLY A 85 0.43 -11.27 5.82
C GLY A 85 -1.07 -11.17 6.04
N GLN A 86 -1.84 -11.35 4.95
CA GLN A 86 -3.30 -11.24 5.05
C GLN A 86 -3.91 -12.24 6.01
N VAL A 87 -3.39 -13.48 6.02
CA VAL A 87 -3.91 -14.53 6.91
C VAL A 87 -3.78 -14.09 8.37
N GLN A 88 -2.59 -13.62 8.73
CA GLN A 88 -2.29 -13.17 10.08
C GLN A 88 -3.13 -11.96 10.48
N ARG A 89 -3.22 -10.97 9.59
CA ARG A 89 -3.96 -9.74 9.88
C ARG A 89 -5.46 -9.97 9.99
N ILE A 90 -6.05 -10.75 9.10
CA ILE A 90 -7.49 -11.05 9.13
C ILE A 90 -7.83 -11.91 10.34
N THR A 91 -7.05 -12.95 10.59
CA THR A 91 -7.28 -13.84 11.73
C THR A 91 -7.15 -13.10 13.06
N ALA A 92 -6.12 -12.24 13.19
CA ALA A 92 -5.92 -11.45 14.40
C ALA A 92 -7.08 -10.51 14.66
N TYR A 93 -7.59 -9.85 13.61
CA TYR A 93 -8.72 -8.94 13.74
C TYR A 93 -9.98 -9.70 14.21
N ARG A 94 -10.27 -10.85 13.59
CA ARG A 94 -11.40 -11.68 13.98
C ARG A 94 -11.31 -12.13 15.43
N LYS A 95 -10.13 -12.58 15.85
CA LYS A 95 -9.87 -13.02 17.22
C LYS A 95 -9.95 -11.87 18.22
N LYS A 96 -9.51 -10.68 17.83
CA LYS A 96 -9.63 -9.49 18.67
C LYS A 96 -11.08 -9.18 18.98
N LEU A 97 -11.98 -9.45 18.03
CA LEU A 97 -13.42 -9.28 18.22
C LEU A 97 -14.06 -10.47 18.93
N CYS A 98 -13.28 -11.49 19.30
CA CYS A 98 -13.76 -12.72 19.97
C CYS A 98 -14.85 -13.42 19.17
N MET A 99 -14.71 -13.46 17.85
CA MET A 99 -15.72 -14.06 16.96
C MET A 99 -15.20 -15.29 16.23
N GLU A 100 -16.06 -16.33 16.17
CA GLU A 100 -15.86 -17.42 15.24
C GLU A 100 -16.18 -16.96 13.82
N LYS A 101 -15.85 -17.79 12.82
CA LYS A 101 -15.97 -17.38 11.41
C LYS A 101 -17.41 -17.01 11.01
N LYS A 102 -18.39 -17.84 11.34
CA LYS A 102 -19.77 -17.55 10.95
C LYS A 102 -20.32 -16.26 11.55
N PRO A 103 -20.22 -16.04 12.87
CA PRO A 103 -20.63 -14.74 13.44
C PRO A 103 -19.87 -13.56 12.86
N PHE A 104 -18.58 -13.73 12.59
CA PHE A 104 -17.76 -12.69 12.01
C PHE A 104 -18.26 -12.31 10.61
N CYS A 105 -18.60 -13.31 9.79
CA CYS A 105 -19.16 -13.07 8.46
C CYS A 105 -20.49 -12.34 8.53
N ARG A 106 -21.35 -12.69 9.49
CA ARG A 106 -22.62 -11.99 9.68
C ARG A 106 -22.39 -10.54 10.11
N PHE A 107 -21.44 -10.31 11.00
CA PHE A 107 -21.13 -8.96 11.49
C PHE A 107 -20.55 -8.07 10.40
N THR A 108 -19.64 -8.59 9.60
CA THR A 108 -18.93 -7.79 8.60
C THR A 108 -19.61 -7.75 7.22
N GLY A 109 -20.46 -8.72 6.94
CA GLY A 109 -21.04 -8.89 5.61
C GLY A 109 -20.13 -9.66 4.64
N ILE A 110 -18.98 -10.16 5.10
CA ILE A 110 -18.09 -10.95 4.28
C ILE A 110 -18.70 -12.31 3.95
N PRO A 111 -18.75 -12.74 2.69
CA PRO A 111 -19.20 -14.09 2.36
C PRO A 111 -18.31 -15.14 3.02
N GLN A 112 -18.91 -16.23 3.53
CA GLN A 112 -18.13 -17.26 4.22
C GLN A 112 -17.06 -17.90 3.33
N SER A 113 -17.37 -18.09 2.06
CA SER A 113 -16.39 -18.65 1.10
C SER A 113 -15.19 -17.71 0.93
N SER A 114 -15.45 -16.41 0.87
CA SER A 114 -14.36 -15.42 0.74
C SER A 114 -13.46 -15.43 1.98
N LEU A 115 -14.05 -15.41 3.17
CA LEU A 115 -13.26 -15.44 4.40
C LEU A 115 -12.41 -16.71 4.48
N ARG A 116 -12.99 -17.85 4.11
CA ARG A 116 -12.27 -19.12 4.09
C ARG A 116 -11.07 -19.07 3.18
N GLU A 117 -11.23 -18.52 1.97
CA GLU A 117 -10.14 -18.41 1.00
C GLU A 117 -9.05 -17.45 1.48
N TRP A 118 -9.44 -16.34 2.09
CA TRP A 118 -8.48 -15.34 2.58
C TRP A 118 -7.72 -15.85 3.81
N GLU A 119 -8.39 -16.50 4.76
CA GLU A 119 -7.73 -17.00 5.98
C GLU A 119 -6.89 -18.25 5.72
N SER A 120 -7.16 -18.98 4.65
CA SER A 120 -6.33 -20.12 4.25
C SER A 120 -5.14 -19.70 3.39
N GLY A 121 -5.11 -18.47 2.91
CA GLY A 121 -4.10 -18.01 1.98
C GLY A 121 -4.28 -18.50 0.55
N ARG A 122 -5.41 -19.16 0.26
CA ARG A 122 -5.66 -19.71 -1.07
C ARG A 122 -5.82 -18.64 -2.13
N LYS A 123 -6.43 -17.50 -1.75
CA LYS A 123 -6.58 -16.34 -2.62
C LYS A 123 -6.12 -15.08 -1.93
N ALA A 124 -5.42 -14.24 -2.68
CA ALA A 124 -5.05 -12.92 -2.20
C ALA A 124 -6.29 -12.01 -2.18
N ILE A 125 -6.44 -11.24 -1.13
CA ILE A 125 -7.53 -10.28 -1.04
C ILE A 125 -7.29 -9.13 -2.01
N SER A 126 -8.34 -8.68 -2.70
CA SER A 126 -8.25 -7.52 -3.58
C SER A 126 -8.23 -6.24 -2.78
N TYR A 127 -7.72 -5.15 -3.39
CA TYR A 127 -7.76 -3.84 -2.73
C TYR A 127 -9.19 -3.43 -2.38
N GLN A 128 -10.15 -3.66 -3.28
CA GLN A 128 -11.53 -3.28 -3.06
C GLN A 128 -12.12 -3.98 -1.83
N CYS A 129 -11.86 -5.28 -1.70
CA CYS A 129 -12.35 -6.04 -0.54
C CYS A 129 -11.65 -5.60 0.75
N TRP A 130 -10.35 -5.36 0.69
CA TRP A 130 -9.61 -4.86 1.84
C TRP A 130 -10.15 -3.49 2.28
N GLU A 131 -10.37 -2.59 1.33
CA GLU A 131 -10.90 -1.26 1.64
C GLU A 131 -12.28 -1.35 2.28
N MET A 132 -13.12 -2.24 1.76
CA MET A 132 -14.49 -2.39 2.26
C MET A 132 -14.54 -2.96 3.67
N TYR A 133 -13.71 -3.96 3.98
CA TYR A 133 -13.86 -4.73 5.22
C TYR A 133 -12.78 -4.48 6.27
N PHE A 134 -11.57 -4.12 5.88
CA PHE A 134 -10.43 -4.12 6.79
C PHE A 134 -9.70 -2.79 6.93
N LYS A 135 -9.83 -1.88 5.99
CA LYS A 135 -9.11 -0.61 6.03
C LYS A 135 -9.38 0.14 7.34
N GLY A 136 -8.29 0.49 8.04
CA GLY A 136 -8.38 1.18 9.33
C GLY A 136 -8.84 0.32 10.48
N ARG A 137 -9.03 -0.98 10.28
CA ARG A 137 -9.55 -1.91 11.30
C ARG A 137 -8.61 -3.06 11.58
N ALA A 138 -8.00 -3.58 10.53
CA ALA A 138 -7.13 -4.76 10.66
C ALA A 138 -5.71 -4.49 10.19
#